data_474f8572a097a96c59ce0c130997be5b
#
_entry.id   474f8572a097a96c59ce0c130997be5b
#
_cell.length_a   1.000
_cell.length_b   1.000
_cell.length_c   1.000
_cell.angle_alpha   90.00
_cell.angle_beta   90.00
_cell.angle_gamma   90.00
#
_symmetry.space_group_name_H-M   'P 1'
#
loop_
_entity.id
_entity.type
_entity.pdbx_description
1 polymer ?
#
loop_
_entity_poly.entity_id
_entity_poly.type
_entity_poly.pdbx_seq_one_letter_code
_entity_poly.pdbx_strand_id
1 'polypeptide(L)'
;VFSSAATENLESGAVNLEVAKGDRIKVRDCLYGLMLKSANEVANGLAEHVSGSVPSFAKKMNRRAQELGCTNTNFVNPSGLNNAKHLSTPHDMALIAKACFDRADFRAIDRTVSYHFPATQKRPNGTDIVMGHRMISSGNADYYPGILGGKTGYTSAAGNTLVTCAERN
;
A
#
# COMPACT_ATOMS: atom_id res chain seq x y z
N VAL A 1 15.85 6.04 5.84
CA VAL A 1 16.13 7.35 5.21
C VAL A 1 15.67 7.28 3.77
N PHE A 2 14.92 8.29 3.32
CA PHE A 2 14.41 8.35 1.96
C PHE A 2 15.46 8.91 0.99
N SER A 3 15.55 8.30 -0.19
CA SER A 3 16.41 8.73 -1.30
C SER A 3 15.68 9.67 -2.26
N SER A 4 16.41 10.33 -3.17
CA SER A 4 15.81 11.03 -4.31
C SER A 4 14.99 10.08 -5.20
N ALA A 5 15.49 8.88 -5.45
CA ALA A 5 14.82 7.91 -6.32
C ALA A 5 13.44 7.47 -5.78
N ALA A 6 13.27 7.41 -4.44
CA ALA A 6 11.98 7.10 -3.83
C ALA A 6 10.99 8.27 -3.90
N THR A 7 11.46 9.52 -3.83
CA THR A 7 10.62 10.70 -3.57
C THR A 7 10.45 11.63 -4.76
N GLU A 8 11.31 11.52 -5.76
CA GLU A 8 11.28 12.32 -6.99
C GLU A 8 10.67 11.50 -8.15
N ASN A 9 10.22 12.20 -9.19
CA ASN A 9 9.68 11.59 -10.41
C ASN A 9 8.44 10.71 -10.18
N LEU A 10 7.63 11.03 -9.18
CA LEU A 10 6.31 10.43 -9.06
C LEU A 10 5.42 10.88 -10.22
N GLU A 11 4.56 9.98 -10.68
CA GLU A 11 3.55 10.31 -11.70
C GLU A 11 2.67 11.47 -11.21
N SER A 12 2.34 12.40 -12.11
CA SER A 12 1.50 13.56 -11.77
C SER A 12 0.15 13.09 -11.20
N GLY A 13 -0.26 13.66 -10.07
CA GLY A 13 -1.46 13.26 -9.36
C GLY A 13 -1.32 12.02 -8.48
N ALA A 14 -0.15 11.38 -8.44
CA ALA A 14 0.09 10.26 -7.54
C ALA A 14 -0.05 10.68 -6.07
N VAL A 15 -0.80 9.91 -5.31
CA VAL A 15 -0.99 10.14 -3.87
C VAL A 15 0.34 10.05 -3.14
N ASN A 16 0.63 11.02 -2.28
CA ASN A 16 1.85 11.06 -1.49
C ASN A 16 1.60 11.70 -0.11
N LEU A 17 2.58 11.61 0.77
CA LEU A 17 2.63 12.22 2.11
C LEU A 17 3.67 13.34 2.19
N GLU A 18 4.19 13.77 1.04
CA GLU A 18 5.22 14.81 0.90
C GLU A 18 6.52 14.46 1.63
N VAL A 19 6.83 13.17 1.73
CA VAL A 19 8.13 12.73 2.22
C VAL A 19 9.21 13.16 1.23
N ALA A 20 10.27 13.78 1.75
CA ALA A 20 11.36 14.31 0.96
C ALA A 20 12.64 13.47 1.11
N LYS A 21 13.58 13.66 0.19
CA LYS A 21 14.93 13.11 0.31
C LYS A 21 15.54 13.50 1.65
N GLY A 22 16.08 12.51 2.37
CA GLY A 22 16.73 12.71 3.66
C GLY A 22 15.79 12.56 4.87
N ASP A 23 14.47 12.54 4.68
CA ASP A 23 13.53 12.25 5.77
C ASP A 23 13.81 10.87 6.39
N ARG A 24 13.71 10.80 7.71
CA ARG A 24 13.97 9.60 8.51
C ARG A 24 12.68 9.17 9.21
N ILE A 25 12.01 8.19 8.62
CA ILE A 25 10.72 7.69 9.11
C ILE A 25 10.88 6.22 9.48
N LYS A 26 10.27 5.79 10.57
CA LYS A 26 10.31 4.39 11.00
C LYS A 26 9.55 3.52 9.98
N VAL A 27 10.02 2.30 9.76
CA VAL A 27 9.35 1.34 8.86
C VAL A 27 7.88 1.15 9.23
N ARG A 28 7.56 1.08 10.52
CA ARG A 28 6.18 0.96 10.99
C ARG A 28 5.31 2.13 10.53
N ASP A 29 5.78 3.36 10.66
CA ASP A 29 5.05 4.56 10.24
C ASP A 29 4.86 4.56 8.71
N CYS A 30 5.88 4.12 7.97
CA CYS A 30 5.80 3.93 6.52
C CYS A 30 4.70 2.92 6.14
N LEU A 31 4.56 1.82 6.89
CA LEU A 31 3.49 0.83 6.64
C LEU A 31 2.09 1.43 6.85
N TYR A 32 1.90 2.26 7.88
CA TYR A 32 0.65 3.01 8.05
C TYR A 32 0.41 3.99 6.89
N GLY A 33 1.43 4.76 6.49
CA GLY A 33 1.34 5.68 5.35
C GLY A 33 0.96 4.96 4.04
N LEU A 34 1.54 3.77 3.82
CA LEU A 34 1.23 2.94 2.67
C LEU A 34 -0.21 2.41 2.71
N MET A 35 -0.64 1.83 3.83
CA MET A 35 -1.95 1.18 3.91
C MET A 35 -3.09 2.19 3.97
N LEU A 36 -3.01 3.23 4.81
CA LEU A 36 -4.09 4.17 5.02
C LEU A 36 -4.18 5.22 3.90
N LYS A 37 -3.02 5.72 3.42
CA LYS A 37 -2.98 6.84 2.46
C LYS A 37 -2.58 6.42 1.04
N SER A 38 -2.06 5.21 0.84
CA SER A 38 -1.52 4.76 -0.47
C SER A 38 -0.35 5.63 -0.96
N ALA A 39 0.52 6.07 -0.06
CA ALA A 39 1.61 6.96 -0.38
C ALA A 39 2.66 6.29 -1.29
N ASN A 40 2.78 6.78 -2.52
CA ASN A 40 3.60 6.15 -3.56
C ASN A 40 5.11 6.25 -3.28
N GLU A 41 5.58 7.41 -2.79
CA GLU A 41 6.97 7.59 -2.38
C GLU A 41 7.33 6.71 -1.20
N VAL A 42 6.37 6.46 -0.33
CA VAL A 42 6.57 5.55 0.83
C VAL A 42 6.69 4.11 0.35
N ALA A 43 5.89 3.69 -0.64
CA ALA A 43 6.04 2.37 -1.27
C ALA A 43 7.43 2.19 -1.91
N ASN A 44 7.91 3.21 -2.63
CA ASN A 44 9.25 3.21 -3.22
C ASN A 44 10.35 3.15 -2.15
N GLY A 45 10.23 3.95 -1.09
CA GLY A 45 11.20 3.96 0.01
C GLY A 45 11.27 2.63 0.76
N LEU A 46 10.13 1.98 0.99
CA LEU A 46 10.09 0.62 1.55
C LEU A 46 10.73 -0.41 0.60
N ALA A 47 10.47 -0.30 -0.70
CA ALA A 47 11.06 -1.18 -1.71
C ALA A 47 12.59 -1.06 -1.74
N GLU A 48 13.11 0.15 -1.70
CA GLU A 48 14.56 0.41 -1.61
C GLU A 48 15.15 -0.14 -0.32
N HIS A 49 14.49 0.08 0.81
CA HIS A 49 14.94 -0.41 2.12
C HIS A 49 15.07 -1.93 2.15
N VAL A 50 14.12 -2.65 1.53
CA VAL A 50 14.07 -4.14 1.56
C VAL A 50 14.97 -4.78 0.51
N SER A 51 15.15 -4.13 -0.64
CA SER A 51 15.78 -4.78 -1.82
C SER A 51 16.81 -3.91 -2.54
N GLY A 52 17.16 -2.74 -1.99
CA GLY A 52 18.15 -1.83 -2.54
C GLY A 52 17.64 -1.00 -3.72
N SER A 53 16.57 -1.41 -4.40
CA SER A 53 15.95 -0.65 -5.49
C SER A 53 14.52 -1.11 -5.79
N VAL A 54 13.73 -0.23 -6.43
CA VAL A 54 12.38 -0.54 -6.89
C VAL A 54 12.36 -1.73 -7.86
N PRO A 55 13.24 -1.84 -8.89
CA PRO A 55 13.25 -3.01 -9.77
C PRO A 55 13.61 -4.31 -9.04
N SER A 56 14.54 -4.28 -8.08
CA SER A 56 14.88 -5.47 -7.29
C SER A 56 13.72 -5.91 -6.39
N PHE A 57 12.98 -4.95 -5.85
CA PHE A 57 11.78 -5.25 -5.06
C PHE A 57 10.67 -5.82 -5.93
N ALA A 58 10.42 -5.30 -7.13
CA ALA A 58 9.44 -5.86 -8.08
C ALA A 58 9.74 -7.33 -8.42
N LYS A 59 11.02 -7.69 -8.62
CA LYS A 59 11.42 -9.10 -8.78
C LYS A 59 11.07 -9.94 -7.55
N LYS A 60 11.28 -9.39 -6.35
CA LYS A 60 10.92 -10.07 -5.09
C LYS A 60 9.41 -10.22 -4.94
N MET A 61 8.62 -9.21 -5.32
CA MET A 61 7.15 -9.28 -5.36
C MET A 61 6.68 -10.41 -6.27
N ASN A 62 7.21 -10.49 -7.50
CA ASN A 62 6.83 -11.53 -8.46
C ASN A 62 7.19 -12.92 -7.98
N ARG A 63 8.39 -13.11 -7.41
CA ARG A 63 8.77 -14.39 -6.80
C ARG A 63 7.78 -14.76 -5.69
N ARG A 64 7.43 -13.82 -4.81
CA ARG A 64 6.47 -14.09 -3.73
C ARG A 64 5.08 -14.41 -4.26
N ALA A 65 4.61 -13.74 -5.29
CA ALA A 65 3.35 -14.06 -5.95
C ALA A 65 3.35 -15.52 -6.50
N GLN A 66 4.43 -15.93 -7.16
CA GLN A 66 4.58 -17.32 -7.64
C GLN A 66 4.55 -18.34 -6.49
N GLU A 67 5.27 -18.07 -5.38
CA GLU A 67 5.25 -18.92 -4.17
C GLU A 67 3.84 -19.06 -3.57
N LEU A 68 2.98 -18.07 -3.75
CA LEU A 68 1.58 -18.08 -3.32
C LEU A 68 0.64 -18.75 -4.31
N GLY A 69 1.13 -19.22 -5.46
CA GLY A 69 0.34 -19.85 -6.51
C GLY A 69 -0.28 -18.88 -7.53
N CYS A 70 0.13 -17.61 -7.54
CA CYS A 70 -0.31 -16.64 -8.54
C CYS A 70 0.32 -16.97 -9.90
N THR A 71 -0.50 -17.25 -10.89
CA THR A 71 -0.04 -17.66 -12.23
C THR A 71 -0.22 -16.58 -13.30
N ASN A 72 -1.01 -15.55 -13.00
CA ASN A 72 -1.38 -14.48 -13.93
C ASN A 72 -1.07 -13.08 -13.36
N THR A 73 0.01 -12.98 -12.58
CA THR A 73 0.43 -11.73 -11.92
C THR A 73 1.84 -11.36 -12.34
N ASN A 74 2.00 -10.10 -12.72
CA ASN A 74 3.30 -9.49 -12.94
C ASN A 74 3.35 -8.08 -12.36
N PHE A 75 4.17 -7.87 -11.35
CA PHE A 75 4.41 -6.58 -10.73
C PHE A 75 5.66 -5.94 -11.32
N VAL A 76 5.60 -4.64 -11.64
CA VAL A 76 6.74 -3.85 -12.14
C VAL A 76 7.14 -2.71 -11.21
N ASN A 77 6.27 -2.37 -10.25
CA ASN A 77 6.53 -1.36 -9.22
C ASN A 77 5.81 -1.72 -7.92
N PRO A 78 6.20 -1.12 -6.77
CA PRO A 78 5.58 -1.40 -5.47
C PRO A 78 4.31 -0.59 -5.20
N SER A 79 4.04 0.45 -5.99
CA SER A 79 2.98 1.42 -5.73
C SER A 79 1.67 1.09 -6.46
N GLY A 80 1.72 0.33 -7.54
CA GLY A 80 0.56 0.05 -8.37
C GLY A 80 0.25 1.13 -9.43
N LEU A 81 1.14 2.11 -9.62
CA LEU A 81 1.00 3.11 -10.69
C LEU A 81 1.05 2.45 -12.08
N ASN A 82 0.50 3.16 -13.05
CA ASN A 82 0.26 2.63 -14.39
C ASN A 82 1.51 2.08 -15.07
N ASN A 83 1.41 0.85 -15.55
CA ASN A 83 2.35 0.23 -16.48
C ASN A 83 1.65 -0.90 -17.21
N ALA A 84 1.76 -0.97 -18.53
CA ALA A 84 1.10 -1.99 -19.36
C ALA A 84 1.45 -3.44 -18.99
N LYS A 85 2.58 -3.65 -18.31
CA LYS A 85 3.02 -4.97 -17.81
C LYS A 85 2.67 -5.22 -16.36
N HIS A 86 2.05 -4.25 -15.65
CA HIS A 86 1.64 -4.40 -14.25
C HIS A 86 0.23 -4.96 -14.20
N LEU A 87 0.13 -6.27 -14.19
CA LEU A 87 -1.14 -6.99 -14.34
C LEU A 87 -1.33 -8.02 -13.23
N SER A 88 -2.58 -8.25 -12.88
CA SER A 88 -2.99 -9.31 -11.96
C SER A 88 -4.40 -9.78 -12.29
N THR A 89 -4.90 -10.76 -11.56
CA THR A 89 -6.28 -11.24 -11.64
C THR A 89 -6.97 -11.18 -10.28
N PRO A 90 -8.31 -11.14 -10.21
CA PRO A 90 -9.02 -11.23 -8.93
C PRO A 90 -8.65 -12.47 -8.11
N HIS A 91 -8.44 -13.61 -8.76
CA HIS A 91 -8.01 -14.85 -8.11
C HIS A 91 -6.64 -14.69 -7.45
N ASP A 92 -5.64 -14.19 -8.20
CA ASP A 92 -4.28 -14.01 -7.67
C ASP A 92 -4.25 -12.98 -6.55
N MET A 93 -5.02 -11.89 -6.68
CA MET A 93 -5.16 -10.90 -5.61
C MET A 93 -5.81 -11.48 -4.35
N ALA A 94 -6.75 -12.41 -4.48
CA ALA A 94 -7.32 -13.13 -3.33
C ALA A 94 -6.28 -14.01 -2.61
N LEU A 95 -5.40 -14.70 -3.35
CA LEU A 95 -4.29 -15.47 -2.78
C LEU A 95 -3.31 -14.57 -2.02
N ILE A 96 -2.95 -13.43 -2.59
CA ILE A 96 -2.08 -12.44 -1.95
C ILE A 96 -2.76 -11.87 -0.68
N ALA A 97 -4.03 -11.49 -0.78
CA ALA A 97 -4.78 -10.96 0.35
C ALA A 97 -4.85 -11.98 1.49
N LYS A 98 -5.17 -13.25 1.19
CA LYS A 98 -5.17 -14.32 2.20
C LYS A 98 -3.84 -14.38 2.93
N ALA A 99 -2.72 -14.42 2.21
CA ALA A 99 -1.39 -14.49 2.81
C ALA A 99 -1.07 -13.26 3.68
N CYS A 100 -1.60 -12.08 3.34
CA CYS A 100 -1.47 -10.87 4.14
C CYS A 100 -2.33 -10.96 5.42
N PHE A 101 -3.59 -11.36 5.29
CA PHE A 101 -4.52 -11.45 6.42
C PHE A 101 -4.23 -12.63 7.37
N ASP A 102 -3.46 -13.62 6.97
CA ASP A 102 -2.93 -14.66 7.87
C ASP A 102 -1.91 -14.08 8.90
N ARG A 103 -1.40 -12.86 8.68
CA ARG A 103 -0.45 -12.19 9.57
C ARG A 103 -1.14 -11.21 10.53
N ALA A 104 -0.90 -11.39 11.82
CA ALA A 104 -1.50 -10.54 12.86
C ALA A 104 -1.02 -9.08 12.79
N ASP A 105 0.25 -8.85 12.49
CA ASP A 105 0.84 -7.52 12.32
C ASP A 105 0.25 -6.76 11.13
N PHE A 106 -0.01 -7.44 10.01
CA PHE A 106 -0.70 -6.86 8.86
C PHE A 106 -2.14 -6.45 9.25
N ARG A 107 -2.90 -7.36 9.85
CA ARG A 107 -4.27 -7.07 10.30
C ARG A 107 -4.33 -5.87 11.26
N ALA A 108 -3.37 -5.75 12.17
CA ALA A 108 -3.34 -4.65 13.13
C ALA A 108 -3.17 -3.27 12.43
N ILE A 109 -2.35 -3.20 11.39
CA ILE A 109 -2.16 -1.98 10.60
C ILE A 109 -3.39 -1.70 9.73
N ASP A 110 -3.87 -2.72 9.02
CA ASP A 110 -4.94 -2.58 8.03
C ASP A 110 -6.31 -2.28 8.66
N ARG A 111 -6.52 -2.63 9.92
CA ARG A 111 -7.71 -2.29 10.72
C ARG A 111 -7.69 -0.87 11.31
N THR A 112 -6.58 -0.16 11.19
CA THR A 112 -6.44 1.18 11.76
C THR A 112 -7.21 2.19 10.94
N VAL A 113 -8.16 2.88 11.57
CA VAL A 113 -9.03 3.86 10.89
C VAL A 113 -8.32 5.19 10.68
N SER A 114 -7.51 5.62 11.64
CA SER A 114 -6.74 6.87 11.55
C SER A 114 -5.37 6.70 12.19
N TYR A 115 -4.39 7.46 11.71
CA TYR A 115 -3.02 7.43 12.22
C TYR A 115 -2.37 8.80 12.05
N HIS A 116 -1.66 9.27 13.05
CA HIS A 116 -0.86 10.48 12.93
C HIS A 116 0.50 10.14 12.31
N PHE A 117 0.67 10.43 11.02
CA PHE A 117 1.93 10.22 10.31
C PHE A 117 2.96 11.26 10.77
N PRO A 118 4.20 10.85 11.06
CA PRO A 118 5.19 11.72 11.70
C PRO A 118 5.61 12.91 10.83
N ALA A 119 6.30 13.84 11.47
CA ALA A 119 6.86 15.00 10.82
C ALA A 119 7.80 14.65 9.66
N THR A 120 7.70 15.43 8.59
CA THR A 120 8.61 15.44 7.45
C THR A 120 9.19 16.85 7.26
N GLN A 121 10.19 17.03 6.40
CA GLN A 121 10.71 18.35 6.09
C GLN A 121 9.65 19.31 5.55
N LYS A 122 8.67 18.78 4.80
CA LYS A 122 7.58 19.58 4.22
C LYS A 122 6.35 19.69 5.15
N ARG A 123 6.24 18.82 6.14
CA ARG A 123 5.14 18.78 7.13
C ARG A 123 5.71 18.68 8.54
N PRO A 124 6.20 19.79 9.13
CA PRO A 124 6.92 19.76 10.43
C PRO A 124 6.07 19.24 11.60
N ASN A 125 4.75 19.34 11.49
CA ASN A 125 3.82 18.86 12.53
C ASN A 125 3.26 17.46 12.24
N GLY A 126 3.76 16.77 11.22
CA GLY A 126 3.15 15.52 10.76
C GLY A 126 1.81 15.76 10.04
N THR A 127 1.03 14.70 9.86
CA THR A 127 -0.31 14.79 9.26
C THR A 127 -1.19 13.63 9.67
N ASP A 128 -2.46 13.90 9.95
CA ASP A 128 -3.42 12.84 10.19
C ASP A 128 -3.86 12.21 8.87
N ILE A 129 -3.78 10.90 8.82
CA ILE A 129 -4.20 10.08 7.68
C ILE A 129 -5.33 9.16 8.09
N VAL A 130 -6.26 8.96 7.18
CA VAL A 130 -7.47 8.15 7.41
C VAL A 130 -7.50 7.02 6.39
N MET A 131 -7.95 5.85 6.83
CA MET A 131 -8.11 4.67 6.00
C MET A 131 -9.09 4.93 4.85
N GLY A 132 -8.63 4.68 3.63
CA GLY A 132 -9.45 4.84 2.43
C GLY A 132 -10.53 3.76 2.24
N HIS A 133 -10.39 2.61 2.92
CA HIS A 133 -11.38 1.53 2.87
C HIS A 133 -12.54 1.81 3.81
N ARG A 134 -13.61 2.43 3.28
CA ARG A 134 -14.71 2.99 4.07
C ARG A 134 -15.53 1.94 4.82
N MET A 135 -15.57 0.69 4.33
CA MET A 135 -16.38 -0.39 4.92
C MET A 135 -15.92 -0.84 6.31
N ILE A 136 -14.71 -0.47 6.75
CA ILE A 136 -14.19 -0.85 8.08
C ILE A 136 -14.59 0.12 9.19
N SER A 137 -15.07 1.31 8.87
CA SER A 137 -15.39 2.36 9.84
C SER A 137 -16.88 2.40 10.13
N SER A 138 -17.27 2.11 11.37
CA SER A 138 -18.67 2.09 11.81
C SER A 138 -19.40 3.44 11.69
N GLY A 139 -18.67 4.54 11.62
CA GLY A 139 -19.24 5.87 11.35
C GLY A 139 -19.49 6.19 9.88
N ASN A 140 -19.20 5.26 8.96
CA ASN A 140 -19.32 5.47 7.53
C ASN A 140 -20.60 4.81 6.97
N ALA A 141 -21.24 5.45 6.00
CA ALA A 141 -22.44 4.91 5.34
C ALA A 141 -22.17 3.56 4.63
N ASP A 142 -20.94 3.30 4.23
CA ASP A 142 -20.54 2.05 3.58
C ASP A 142 -20.10 0.96 4.58
N TYR A 143 -20.21 1.20 5.88
CA TYR A 143 -19.81 0.23 6.90
C TYR A 143 -20.53 -1.12 6.73
N TYR A 144 -19.76 -2.20 6.78
CA TYR A 144 -20.29 -3.56 6.75
C TYR A 144 -19.69 -4.40 7.88
N PRO A 145 -20.51 -4.91 8.81
CA PRO A 145 -20.04 -5.76 9.91
C PRO A 145 -19.33 -7.02 9.38
N GLY A 146 -18.22 -7.40 10.01
CA GLY A 146 -17.42 -8.56 9.61
C GLY A 146 -16.29 -8.25 8.65
N ILE A 147 -16.16 -7.00 8.14
CA ILE A 147 -14.99 -6.61 7.35
C ILE A 147 -13.76 -6.57 8.26
N LEU A 148 -12.73 -7.33 7.89
CA LEU A 148 -11.46 -7.39 8.60
C LEU A 148 -10.49 -6.31 8.14
N GLY A 149 -10.63 -5.84 6.92
CA GLY A 149 -9.78 -4.85 6.29
C GLY A 149 -9.76 -4.98 4.78
N GLY A 150 -8.84 -4.27 4.14
CA GLY A 150 -8.67 -4.30 2.69
C GLY A 150 -7.93 -3.09 2.16
N LYS A 151 -7.80 -3.03 0.84
CA LYS A 151 -7.09 -1.95 0.16
C LYS A 151 -7.87 -1.46 -1.04
N THR A 152 -8.09 -0.16 -1.08
CA THR A 152 -8.61 0.55 -2.26
C THR A 152 -7.49 0.85 -3.25
N GLY A 153 -7.82 0.96 -4.52
CA GLY A 153 -6.91 1.43 -5.56
C GLY A 153 -7.64 2.22 -6.63
N TYR A 154 -6.91 3.12 -7.26
CA TYR A 154 -7.37 3.85 -8.43
C TYR A 154 -6.19 4.23 -9.33
N THR A 155 -6.31 3.95 -10.60
CA THR A 155 -5.51 4.58 -11.67
C THR A 155 -6.40 4.85 -12.88
N SER A 156 -5.96 5.75 -13.77
CA SER A 156 -6.72 6.04 -14.99
C SER A 156 -6.92 4.81 -15.89
N ALA A 157 -5.99 3.86 -15.86
CA ALA A 157 -6.08 2.64 -16.67
C ALA A 157 -6.92 1.55 -15.99
N ALA A 158 -6.83 1.40 -14.67
CA ALA A 158 -7.51 0.33 -13.92
C ALA A 158 -8.93 0.71 -13.46
N GLY A 159 -9.24 2.00 -13.36
CA GLY A 159 -10.44 2.46 -12.67
C GLY A 159 -10.38 2.22 -11.16
N ASN A 160 -11.53 2.17 -10.51
CA ASN A 160 -11.64 1.86 -9.10
C ASN A 160 -11.46 0.37 -8.86
N THR A 161 -10.60 0.01 -7.92
CA THR A 161 -10.34 -1.37 -7.50
C THR A 161 -10.45 -1.50 -6.00
N LEU A 162 -10.86 -2.68 -5.53
CA LEU A 162 -10.99 -2.99 -4.11
C LEU A 162 -10.61 -4.44 -3.85
N VAL A 163 -9.75 -4.64 -2.86
CA VAL A 163 -9.55 -5.94 -2.19
C VAL A 163 -10.12 -5.81 -0.80
N THR A 164 -11.00 -6.72 -0.42
CA THR A 164 -11.64 -6.73 0.90
C THR A 164 -11.56 -8.13 1.50
N CYS A 165 -11.22 -8.21 2.77
CA CYS A 165 -11.30 -9.43 3.56
C CYS A 165 -12.43 -9.30 4.59
N ALA A 166 -13.27 -10.32 4.67
CA ALA A 166 -14.37 -10.40 5.61
C ALA A 166 -14.40 -11.78 6.27
N GLU A 167 -14.90 -11.82 7.51
CA GLU A 167 -15.17 -13.05 8.25
C GLU A 167 -16.68 -13.15 8.50
N ARG A 168 -17.24 -14.33 8.28
CA ARG A 168 -18.61 -14.69 8.60
C ARG A 168 -18.60 -15.87 9.55
N ASN A 169 -19.37 -15.77 10.64
CA ASN A 169 -19.71 -16.87 11.51
C ASN A 169 -20.79 -17.73 10.84
#